data_6c377932436032ef601d1b5280cbc961
#
_entry.id   6c377932436032ef601d1b5280cbc961
#
_cell.length_a   1.000
_cell.length_b   1.000
_cell.length_c   1.000
_cell.angle_alpha   90.00
_cell.angle_beta   90.00
_cell.angle_gamma   90.00
#
_symmetry.space_group_name_H-M   'P 1'
#
loop_
_entity.id
_entity.type
_entity.pdbx_description
1 polymer ?
#
loop_
_entity_poly.entity_id
_entity_poly.type
_entity_poly.pdbx_seq_one_letter_code
_entity_poly.pdbx_strand_id
1 'polypeptide(L)'
;MSKWEKEKLDFLINEKNTSYEEIGRMYGVTCQAVRKAAKRLGVDMKPRRAINPSEELHRKKSTKKQYCINCGAEIISKHKQKYCSNKCQGEYQRKIKYEYYLKNQDEFVGKEITYQWLKKIILEEQNHRCDICNIEDSWNDKELHFILDHIDGDATNNKRENLRLICPNCDSQLDTYKSRNIGKSTRKYKPYKI
;
A
#
# COMPACT_ATOMS: atom_id res chain seq x y z
N MET A 1 19.47 -53.13 -4.45
CA MET A 1 20.68 -52.72 -3.71
C MET A 1 20.62 -51.20 -3.49
N SER A 2 20.87 -50.75 -2.26
CA SER A 2 20.83 -49.31 -1.95
C SER A 2 22.01 -48.64 -2.64
N LYS A 3 21.77 -47.64 -3.47
CA LYS A 3 22.80 -46.86 -4.19
C LYS A 3 23.73 -46.09 -3.24
N TRP A 4 23.37 -46.05 -1.94
CA TRP A 4 24.05 -45.27 -0.92
C TRP A 4 24.49 -46.12 0.25
N GLU A 5 25.81 -46.11 0.52
CA GLU A 5 26.43 -46.66 1.72
C GLU A 5 26.72 -45.51 2.69
N LYS A 6 26.45 -45.72 3.99
CA LYS A 6 26.57 -44.68 5.02
C LYS A 6 27.98 -44.11 5.08
N GLU A 7 29.00 -44.96 5.16
CA GLU A 7 30.41 -44.58 5.29
C GLU A 7 30.89 -43.76 4.10
N LYS A 8 30.46 -44.15 2.88
CA LYS A 8 30.84 -43.45 1.66
C LYS A 8 30.21 -42.09 1.54
N LEU A 9 28.95 -41.98 1.96
CA LEU A 9 28.22 -40.72 1.95
C LEU A 9 28.76 -39.77 3.04
N ASP A 10 29.03 -40.27 4.22
CA ASP A 10 29.65 -39.52 5.32
C ASP A 10 31.02 -38.97 4.94
N PHE A 11 31.89 -39.81 4.33
CA PHE A 11 33.18 -39.40 3.81
C PHE A 11 33.09 -38.25 2.79
N LEU A 12 32.18 -38.35 1.84
CA LEU A 12 31.98 -37.30 0.83
C LEU A 12 31.51 -36.00 1.45
N ILE A 13 30.56 -36.07 2.38
CA ILE A 13 29.94 -34.91 3.00
C ILE A 13 30.88 -34.24 4.01
N ASN A 14 31.45 -35.02 4.91
CA ASN A 14 32.13 -34.51 6.10
C ASN A 14 33.65 -34.46 5.98
N GLU A 15 34.27 -35.41 5.29
CA GLU A 15 35.73 -35.42 5.12
C GLU A 15 36.16 -34.66 3.85
N LYS A 16 35.47 -34.87 2.72
CA LYS A 16 35.76 -34.14 1.48
C LYS A 16 35.00 -32.80 1.39
N ASN A 17 34.10 -32.49 2.33
CA ASN A 17 33.31 -31.27 2.35
C ASN A 17 32.53 -31.01 1.04
N THR A 18 32.11 -32.10 0.38
CA THR A 18 31.45 -32.06 -0.91
C THR A 18 29.97 -31.65 -0.74
N SER A 19 29.46 -30.74 -1.55
CA SER A 19 28.07 -30.31 -1.48
C SER A 19 27.08 -31.38 -1.96
N TYR A 20 25.84 -31.35 -1.48
CA TYR A 20 24.78 -32.25 -1.96
C TYR A 20 24.53 -32.12 -3.48
N GLU A 21 24.76 -30.94 -4.05
CA GLU A 21 24.64 -30.72 -5.49
C GLU A 21 25.78 -31.41 -6.28
N GLU A 22 26.97 -31.31 -5.77
CA GLU A 22 28.17 -31.97 -6.35
C GLU A 22 28.04 -33.49 -6.28
N ILE A 23 27.67 -34.02 -5.11
CA ILE A 23 27.39 -35.44 -4.94
C ILE A 23 26.27 -35.88 -5.89
N GLY A 24 25.23 -35.07 -6.01
CA GLY A 24 24.12 -35.33 -6.95
C GLY A 24 24.60 -35.42 -8.39
N ARG A 25 25.48 -34.54 -8.83
CA ARG A 25 26.11 -34.58 -10.17
C ARG A 25 26.94 -35.81 -10.37
N MET A 26 27.79 -36.16 -9.37
CA MET A 26 28.66 -37.35 -9.44
C MET A 26 27.89 -38.67 -9.59
N TYR A 27 26.71 -38.76 -8.98
CA TYR A 27 25.85 -39.95 -9.00
C TYR A 27 24.65 -39.87 -9.95
N GLY A 28 24.51 -38.81 -10.72
CA GLY A 28 23.40 -38.60 -11.66
C GLY A 28 22.04 -38.53 -10.99
N VAL A 29 21.97 -37.88 -9.81
CA VAL A 29 20.72 -37.71 -9.04
C VAL A 29 20.58 -36.28 -8.58
N THR A 30 19.35 -35.90 -8.16
CA THR A 30 19.07 -34.54 -7.65
C THR A 30 19.69 -34.34 -6.26
N CYS A 31 20.05 -33.11 -5.91
CA CYS A 31 20.52 -32.74 -4.57
C CYS A 31 19.50 -33.12 -3.46
N GLN A 32 18.21 -33.10 -3.77
CA GLN A 32 17.16 -33.53 -2.85
C GLN A 32 17.20 -35.07 -2.59
N ALA A 33 17.52 -35.86 -3.61
CA ALA A 33 17.69 -37.31 -3.43
C ALA A 33 18.88 -37.62 -2.52
N VAL A 34 20.00 -36.90 -2.68
CA VAL A 34 21.18 -37.00 -1.79
C VAL A 34 20.84 -36.62 -0.35
N ARG A 35 20.12 -35.51 -0.16
CA ARG A 35 19.66 -35.02 1.18
C ARG A 35 18.76 -36.06 1.86
N LYS A 36 17.81 -36.64 1.13
CA LYS A 36 16.93 -37.69 1.66
C LYS A 36 17.73 -38.96 2.05
N ALA A 37 18.72 -39.34 1.25
CA ALA A 37 19.57 -40.46 1.55
C ALA A 37 20.43 -40.19 2.81
N ALA A 38 21.04 -39.02 2.92
CA ALA A 38 21.84 -38.63 4.10
C ALA A 38 20.96 -38.69 5.37
N LYS A 39 19.78 -38.08 5.36
CA LYS A 39 18.83 -38.11 6.49
C LYS A 39 18.44 -39.55 6.88
N ARG A 40 18.16 -40.42 5.88
CA ARG A 40 17.78 -41.83 6.14
C ARG A 40 18.92 -42.64 6.74
N LEU A 41 20.17 -42.35 6.35
CA LEU A 41 21.36 -43.04 6.80
C LEU A 41 21.97 -42.44 8.09
N GLY A 42 21.36 -41.36 8.64
CA GLY A 42 21.86 -40.67 9.81
C GLY A 42 23.22 -39.99 9.61
N VAL A 43 23.46 -39.48 8.39
CA VAL A 43 24.66 -38.69 8.06
C VAL A 43 24.30 -37.22 8.14
N ASP A 44 24.73 -36.55 9.20
CA ASP A 44 24.56 -35.13 9.38
C ASP A 44 25.74 -34.34 8.81
N MET A 45 25.44 -33.25 8.11
CA MET A 45 26.50 -32.32 7.71
C MET A 45 27.10 -31.67 8.95
N LYS A 46 28.42 -31.80 9.12
CA LYS A 46 29.13 -30.93 10.07
C LYS A 46 28.80 -29.47 9.76
N PRO A 47 28.54 -28.63 10.75
CA PRO A 47 28.25 -27.23 10.49
C PRO A 47 29.40 -26.63 9.67
N ARG A 48 29.09 -26.17 8.47
CA ARG A 48 30.08 -25.53 7.61
C ARG A 48 30.65 -24.36 8.37
N ARG A 49 31.98 -24.37 8.57
CA ARG A 49 32.82 -23.30 9.12
C ARG A 49 32.09 -22.25 9.93
N ALA A 50 32.45 -22.07 11.18
CA ALA A 50 32.12 -20.82 11.88
C ALA A 50 32.47 -19.68 10.93
N ILE A 51 31.46 -18.86 10.61
CA ILE A 51 31.60 -17.68 9.75
C ILE A 51 32.72 -16.86 10.36
N ASN A 52 33.76 -16.61 9.56
CA ASN A 52 34.93 -15.87 10.03
C ASN A 52 34.42 -14.51 10.56
N PRO A 53 34.82 -14.06 11.76
CA PRO A 53 34.35 -12.79 12.33
C PRO A 53 34.53 -11.61 11.38
N SER A 54 35.52 -11.64 10.49
CA SER A 54 35.70 -10.65 9.42
C SER A 54 34.61 -10.72 8.34
N GLU A 55 34.06 -11.90 8.03
CA GLU A 55 32.96 -12.04 7.07
C GLU A 55 31.63 -11.62 7.68
N GLU A 56 31.44 -11.75 8.99
CA GLU A 56 30.29 -11.25 9.71
C GLU A 56 30.28 -9.73 9.79
N LEU A 57 31.46 -9.10 9.88
CA LEU A 57 31.62 -7.64 9.82
C LEU A 57 31.22 -7.09 8.43
N HIS A 58 31.53 -7.80 7.34
CA HIS A 58 31.13 -7.41 5.99
C HIS A 58 29.63 -7.67 5.70
N ARG A 59 28.97 -8.56 6.45
CA ARG A 59 27.51 -8.77 6.39
C ARG A 59 26.70 -7.72 7.15
N LYS A 60 27.31 -7.00 8.08
CA LYS A 60 26.71 -5.79 8.64
C LYS A 60 26.71 -4.72 7.56
N LYS A 61 25.86 -4.87 6.54
CA LYS A 61 25.53 -3.76 5.63
C LYS A 61 25.17 -2.58 6.51
N SER A 62 25.96 -1.52 6.43
CA SER A 62 25.68 -0.27 7.10
C SER A 62 24.24 0.10 6.79
N THR A 63 23.37 0.04 7.78
CA THR A 63 22.00 0.51 7.66
C THR A 63 22.10 2.01 7.46
N LYS A 64 22.08 2.44 6.20
CA LYS A 64 22.01 3.88 5.91
C LYS A 64 20.72 4.38 6.55
N LYS A 65 20.84 5.40 7.38
CA LYS A 65 19.68 6.06 7.95
C LYS A 65 18.79 6.52 6.81
N GLN A 66 17.53 6.18 6.88
CA GLN A 66 16.51 6.56 5.92
C GLN A 66 15.46 7.37 6.66
N TYR A 67 14.88 8.32 5.98
CA TYR A 67 13.85 9.17 6.58
C TYR A 67 12.58 9.13 5.74
N CYS A 68 11.44 9.14 6.40
CA CYS A 68 10.14 9.17 5.74
C CYS A 68 9.94 10.49 5.01
N ILE A 69 9.64 10.43 3.72
CA ILE A 69 9.43 11.63 2.88
C ILE A 69 8.21 12.44 3.38
N ASN A 70 7.23 11.78 4.01
CA ASN A 70 6.01 12.47 4.48
C ASN A 70 6.19 13.14 5.85
N CYS A 71 6.71 12.41 6.84
CA CYS A 71 6.75 12.89 8.24
C CYS A 71 8.16 13.13 8.78
N GLY A 72 9.22 12.83 8.02
CA GLY A 72 10.61 12.99 8.45
C GLY A 72 11.10 11.96 9.47
N ALA A 73 10.27 11.05 9.95
CA ALA A 73 10.67 10.04 10.93
C ALA A 73 11.76 9.12 10.38
N GLU A 74 12.71 8.71 11.24
CA GLU A 74 13.75 7.75 10.88
C GLU A 74 13.13 6.37 10.61
N ILE A 75 13.55 5.74 9.50
CA ILE A 75 13.10 4.42 9.09
C ILE A 75 14.17 3.41 9.44
N ILE A 76 13.85 2.50 10.35
CA ILE A 76 14.73 1.39 10.73
C ILE A 76 14.35 0.18 9.88
N SER A 77 14.99 0.04 8.70
CA SER A 77 14.73 -1.07 7.79
C SER A 77 15.99 -1.53 7.08
N LYS A 78 16.08 -2.84 6.80
CA LYS A 78 17.13 -3.44 5.98
C LYS A 78 16.94 -3.15 4.48
N HIS A 79 15.74 -2.74 4.09
CA HIS A 79 15.37 -2.44 2.72
C HIS A 79 15.23 -0.94 2.50
N LYS A 80 15.47 -0.50 1.25
CA LYS A 80 15.27 0.90 0.88
C LYS A 80 13.77 1.21 0.91
N GLN A 81 13.35 2.10 1.80
CA GLN A 81 11.97 2.53 1.96
C GLN A 81 11.87 4.06 1.89
N LYS A 82 10.80 4.54 1.30
CA LYS A 82 10.50 5.98 1.19
C LYS A 82 9.59 6.46 2.32
N TYR A 83 8.80 5.58 2.91
CA TYR A 83 7.79 5.90 3.91
C TYR A 83 7.91 4.99 5.13
N CYS A 84 7.65 5.51 6.32
CA CYS A 84 7.67 4.73 7.56
C CYS A 84 6.46 3.79 7.70
N SER A 85 5.37 4.07 6.99
CA SER A 85 4.13 3.29 7.03
C SER A 85 3.29 3.49 5.76
N ASN A 86 2.34 2.59 5.52
CA ASN A 86 1.34 2.74 4.47
C ASN A 86 0.46 3.99 4.67
N LYS A 87 0.23 4.40 5.92
CA LYS A 87 -0.48 5.64 6.25
C LYS A 87 0.28 6.86 5.70
N CYS A 88 1.58 6.98 6.00
CA CYS A 88 2.43 8.06 5.49
C CYS A 88 2.53 8.07 3.96
N GLN A 89 2.59 6.89 3.34
CA GLN A 89 2.55 6.78 1.87
C GLN A 89 1.25 7.32 1.31
N GLY A 90 0.11 6.91 1.87
CA GLY A 90 -1.21 7.36 1.42
C GLY A 90 -1.42 8.87 1.61
N GLU A 91 -0.97 9.44 2.72
CA GLU A 91 -1.02 10.89 2.99
C GLU A 91 -0.17 11.68 1.99
N TYR A 92 1.06 11.24 1.74
CA TYR A 92 1.94 11.89 0.77
C TYR A 92 1.37 11.87 -0.65
N GLN A 93 0.83 10.72 -1.08
CA GLN A 93 0.21 10.58 -2.40
C GLN A 93 -1.04 11.45 -2.53
N ARG A 94 -1.85 11.59 -1.46
CA ARG A 94 -2.99 12.51 -1.47
C ARG A 94 -2.56 13.96 -1.63
N LYS A 95 -1.51 14.40 -0.91
CA LYS A 95 -0.97 15.77 -1.03
C LYS A 95 -0.55 16.08 -2.46
N ILE A 96 0.29 15.21 -3.07
CA ILE A 96 0.73 15.41 -4.46
C ILE A 96 -0.44 15.43 -5.43
N LYS A 97 -1.42 14.52 -5.26
CA LYS A 97 -2.61 14.47 -6.11
C LYS A 97 -3.45 15.73 -5.97
N TYR A 98 -3.55 16.28 -4.77
CA TYR A 98 -4.27 17.52 -4.52
C TYR A 98 -3.56 18.74 -5.11
N GLU A 99 -2.24 18.83 -4.96
CA GLU A 99 -1.45 19.88 -5.60
C GLU A 99 -1.57 19.85 -7.13
N TYR A 100 -1.55 18.65 -7.72
CA TYR A 100 -1.78 18.49 -9.16
C TYR A 100 -3.19 18.97 -9.56
N TYR A 101 -4.20 18.57 -8.79
CA TYR A 101 -5.58 18.99 -9.02
C TYR A 101 -5.73 20.51 -8.94
N LEU A 102 -5.17 21.18 -7.92
CA LEU A 102 -5.23 22.63 -7.80
C LEU A 102 -4.57 23.38 -8.97
N LYS A 103 -3.49 22.83 -9.51
CA LYS A 103 -2.77 23.41 -10.66
C LYS A 103 -3.48 23.19 -11.98
N ASN A 104 -4.29 22.15 -12.11
CA ASN A 104 -4.86 21.69 -13.37
C ASN A 104 -6.39 21.53 -13.28
N GLN A 105 -7.07 22.41 -12.56
CA GLN A 105 -8.51 22.26 -12.26
C GLN A 105 -9.38 22.12 -13.52
N ASP A 106 -9.03 22.80 -14.61
CA ASP A 106 -9.78 22.73 -15.86
C ASP A 106 -9.77 21.33 -16.51
N GLU A 107 -8.75 20.49 -16.22
CA GLU A 107 -8.75 19.11 -16.66
C GLU A 107 -9.81 18.23 -16.00
N PHE A 108 -10.35 18.67 -14.87
CA PHE A 108 -11.34 17.94 -14.08
C PHE A 108 -12.78 18.39 -14.36
N VAL A 109 -12.96 19.48 -15.09
CA VAL A 109 -14.28 19.93 -15.55
C VAL A 109 -14.80 18.99 -16.63
N GLY A 110 -16.07 18.60 -16.55
CA GLY A 110 -16.70 17.67 -17.49
C GLY A 110 -16.36 16.18 -17.29
N LYS A 111 -15.51 15.83 -16.30
CA LYS A 111 -15.13 14.45 -16.01
C LYS A 111 -15.83 13.92 -14.77
N GLU A 112 -16.23 12.65 -14.82
CA GLU A 112 -16.59 11.92 -13.59
C GLU A 112 -15.30 11.58 -12.84
N ILE A 113 -15.13 12.12 -11.62
CA ILE A 113 -13.99 11.82 -10.75
C ILE A 113 -14.43 11.05 -9.52
N THR A 114 -13.56 10.14 -9.04
CA THR A 114 -13.77 9.48 -7.74
C THR A 114 -13.38 10.43 -6.61
N TYR A 115 -14.36 10.96 -5.90
CA TYR A 115 -14.19 12.02 -4.91
C TYR A 115 -13.63 11.57 -3.55
N GLN A 116 -13.41 10.29 -3.33
CA GLN A 116 -13.02 9.76 -2.01
C GLN A 116 -11.77 10.43 -1.41
N TRP A 117 -10.75 10.64 -2.23
CA TRP A 117 -9.50 11.29 -1.80
C TRP A 117 -9.69 12.80 -1.58
N LEU A 118 -10.54 13.45 -2.40
CA LEU A 118 -10.83 14.88 -2.34
C LEU A 118 -11.73 15.21 -1.16
N LYS A 119 -12.73 14.37 -0.88
CA LYS A 119 -13.58 14.51 0.31
C LYS A 119 -12.78 14.58 1.60
N LYS A 120 -11.75 13.72 1.76
CA LYS A 120 -10.91 13.74 2.96
C LYS A 120 -10.16 15.05 3.14
N ILE A 121 -9.68 15.63 2.05
CA ILE A 121 -8.95 16.90 2.09
C ILE A 121 -9.92 18.04 2.39
N ILE A 122 -11.06 18.11 1.70
CA ILE A 122 -12.07 19.12 1.97
C ILE A 122 -12.59 19.04 3.40
N LEU A 123 -12.75 17.83 3.95
CA LEU A 123 -13.15 17.62 5.34
C LEU A 123 -12.12 18.18 6.32
N GLU A 124 -10.83 17.94 6.06
CA GLU A 124 -9.73 18.51 6.84
C GLU A 124 -9.71 20.05 6.74
N GLU A 125 -9.91 20.61 5.54
CA GLU A 125 -9.98 22.07 5.30
C GLU A 125 -11.16 22.72 6.00
N GLN A 126 -12.31 22.03 6.07
CA GLN A 126 -13.52 22.48 6.77
C GLN A 126 -13.51 22.16 8.28
N ASN A 127 -12.35 21.71 8.84
CA ASN A 127 -12.20 21.35 10.25
C ASN A 127 -13.27 20.37 10.74
N HIS A 128 -13.61 19.36 9.92
CA HIS A 128 -14.62 18.36 10.23
C HIS A 128 -16.01 18.92 10.51
N ARG A 129 -16.37 20.00 9.80
CA ARG A 129 -17.66 20.69 9.97
C ARG A 129 -18.41 20.86 8.66
N CYS A 130 -19.73 20.85 8.76
CA CYS A 130 -20.60 21.19 7.64
C CYS A 130 -20.39 22.66 7.22
N ASP A 131 -20.18 22.89 5.94
CA ASP A 131 -19.94 24.24 5.38
C ASP A 131 -21.12 25.22 5.58
N ILE A 132 -22.36 24.72 5.74
CA ILE A 132 -23.57 25.55 5.88
C ILE A 132 -23.92 25.77 7.35
N CYS A 133 -24.09 24.71 8.14
CA CYS A 133 -24.63 24.81 9.50
C CYS A 133 -23.58 24.62 10.61
N ASN A 134 -22.35 24.37 10.25
CA ASN A 134 -21.21 24.16 11.17
C ASN A 134 -21.32 22.96 12.13
N ILE A 135 -22.29 22.05 11.93
CA ILE A 135 -22.35 20.82 12.73
C ILE A 135 -21.09 20.00 12.52
N GLU A 136 -20.62 19.35 13.58
CA GLU A 136 -19.47 18.44 13.51
C GLU A 136 -19.83 17.15 12.76
N ASP A 137 -18.79 16.41 12.33
CA ASP A 137 -18.92 15.10 11.65
C ASP A 137 -19.36 13.97 12.60
N SER A 138 -20.14 14.31 13.62
CA SER A 138 -20.73 13.37 14.58
C SER A 138 -22.18 13.72 14.93
N TRP A 139 -23.03 12.71 15.08
CA TRP A 139 -24.42 12.83 15.49
C TRP A 139 -24.87 11.58 16.28
N ASN A 140 -25.45 11.77 17.46
CA ASN A 140 -25.87 10.68 18.35
C ASN A 140 -24.74 9.64 18.57
N ASP A 141 -23.55 10.10 18.93
CA ASP A 141 -22.35 9.29 19.17
C ASP A 141 -21.92 8.41 17.98
N LYS A 142 -22.30 8.79 16.76
CA LYS A 142 -21.95 8.12 15.51
C LYS A 142 -21.35 9.10 14.51
N GLU A 143 -20.49 8.58 13.63
CA GLU A 143 -19.92 9.36 12.54
C GLU A 143 -21.03 9.85 11.59
N LEU A 144 -21.06 11.16 11.34
CA LEU A 144 -21.95 11.81 10.39
C LEU A 144 -21.23 12.02 9.06
N HIS A 145 -21.59 11.21 8.07
CA HIS A 145 -20.99 11.31 6.75
C HIS A 145 -21.50 12.49 5.96
N PHE A 146 -20.63 13.44 5.66
CA PHE A 146 -20.96 14.58 4.83
C PHE A 146 -21.03 14.23 3.33
N ILE A 147 -21.83 14.98 2.62
CA ILE A 147 -22.08 14.85 1.18
C ILE A 147 -21.26 15.90 0.45
N LEU A 148 -20.60 15.50 -0.64
CA LEU A 148 -19.93 16.46 -1.52
C LEU A 148 -20.99 17.15 -2.37
N ASP A 149 -21.08 18.46 -2.22
CA ASP A 149 -22.01 19.33 -2.92
C ASP A 149 -21.26 20.19 -3.95
N HIS A 150 -21.89 20.39 -5.10
CA HIS A 150 -21.47 21.34 -6.11
C HIS A 150 -22.31 22.61 -5.96
N ILE A 151 -21.71 23.71 -5.53
CA ILE A 151 -22.39 24.95 -5.12
C ILE A 151 -23.29 25.49 -6.24
N ASP A 152 -22.84 25.40 -7.49
CA ASP A 152 -23.60 25.81 -8.68
C ASP A 152 -24.64 24.78 -9.15
N GLY A 153 -24.68 23.59 -8.53
CA GLY A 153 -25.54 22.48 -8.91
C GLY A 153 -25.09 21.72 -10.15
N ASP A 154 -23.96 22.07 -10.78
CA ASP A 154 -23.38 21.31 -11.89
C ASP A 154 -22.37 20.29 -11.41
N ALA A 155 -22.78 19.02 -11.39
CA ALA A 155 -21.94 17.89 -10.98
C ALA A 155 -20.69 17.66 -11.89
N THR A 156 -20.57 18.37 -12.99
CA THR A 156 -19.41 18.31 -13.89
C THR A 156 -18.40 19.43 -13.61
N ASN A 157 -18.80 20.47 -12.88
CA ASN A 157 -17.91 21.56 -12.49
C ASN A 157 -17.12 21.19 -11.22
N ASN A 158 -16.03 20.49 -11.41
CA ASN A 158 -15.17 19.99 -10.33
C ASN A 158 -14.08 20.98 -9.91
N LYS A 159 -14.28 22.29 -10.05
CA LYS A 159 -13.34 23.29 -9.52
C LYS A 159 -13.41 23.32 -7.99
N ARG A 160 -12.26 23.51 -7.32
CA ARG A 160 -12.20 23.48 -5.83
C ARG A 160 -13.15 24.47 -5.17
N GLU A 161 -13.26 25.65 -5.71
CA GLU A 161 -14.14 26.73 -5.24
C GLU A 161 -15.63 26.39 -5.33
N ASN A 162 -15.99 25.45 -6.20
CA ASN A 162 -17.36 24.97 -6.39
C ASN A 162 -17.70 23.73 -5.54
N LEU A 163 -16.73 23.20 -4.79
CA LEU A 163 -16.89 21.97 -4.01
C LEU A 163 -16.88 22.24 -2.51
N ARG A 164 -17.88 21.73 -1.81
CA ARG A 164 -17.98 21.77 -0.34
C ARG A 164 -18.52 20.46 0.22
N LEU A 165 -18.33 20.24 1.51
CA LEU A 165 -18.93 19.14 2.25
C LEU A 165 -20.04 19.67 3.17
N ILE A 166 -21.21 19.08 3.06
CA ILE A 166 -22.40 19.48 3.82
C ILE A 166 -23.05 18.27 4.49
N CYS A 167 -23.74 18.48 5.59
CA CYS A 167 -24.48 17.42 6.25
C CYS A 167 -25.75 17.05 5.44
N PRO A 168 -26.27 15.80 5.61
CA PRO A 168 -27.49 15.37 4.90
C PRO A 168 -28.71 16.28 5.10
N ASN A 169 -28.78 16.94 6.25
CA ASN A 169 -29.88 17.85 6.58
C ASN A 169 -29.79 19.11 5.71
N CYS A 170 -28.63 19.73 5.61
CA CYS A 170 -28.41 20.87 4.74
C CYS A 170 -28.56 20.50 3.27
N ASP A 171 -28.05 19.35 2.84
CA ASP A 171 -28.22 18.86 1.46
C ASP A 171 -29.68 18.76 1.07
N SER A 172 -30.54 18.23 1.95
CA SER A 172 -31.99 18.08 1.68
C SER A 172 -32.74 19.40 1.50
N GLN A 173 -32.18 20.51 1.98
CA GLN A 173 -32.80 21.85 1.93
C GLN A 173 -32.36 22.66 0.71
N LEU A 174 -31.35 22.20 -0.04
CA LEU A 174 -30.83 22.90 -1.22
C LEU A 174 -31.88 22.95 -2.36
N ASP A 175 -31.88 24.04 -3.11
CA ASP A 175 -32.62 24.14 -4.36
C ASP A 175 -32.14 23.19 -5.46
N THR A 176 -30.89 22.70 -5.31
CA THR A 176 -30.26 21.74 -6.20
C THR A 176 -30.47 20.28 -5.77
N TYR A 177 -31.22 20.03 -4.69
CA TYR A 177 -31.42 18.70 -4.14
C TYR A 177 -32.18 17.76 -5.09
N LYS A 178 -31.55 16.63 -5.46
CA LYS A 178 -32.14 15.54 -6.28
C LYS A 178 -32.90 16.08 -7.53
N SER A 179 -34.22 15.84 -7.57
CA SER A 179 -35.06 16.21 -8.72
C SER A 179 -35.23 17.73 -8.95
N ARG A 180 -34.95 18.54 -7.95
CA ARG A 180 -34.98 20.01 -8.10
C ARG A 180 -33.91 20.52 -9.07
N ASN A 181 -32.84 19.72 -9.28
CA ASN A 181 -31.75 20.04 -10.20
C ASN A 181 -31.92 19.45 -11.62
N ILE A 182 -33.04 18.76 -11.90
CA ILE A 182 -33.30 18.19 -13.22
C ILE A 182 -33.41 19.31 -14.25
N GLY A 183 -32.63 19.23 -15.30
CA GLY A 183 -32.58 20.21 -16.40
C GLY A 183 -31.63 21.40 -16.17
N LYS A 184 -31.05 21.56 -14.98
CA LYS A 184 -30.04 22.59 -14.68
C LYS A 184 -28.59 22.07 -14.78
N SER A 185 -28.40 20.75 -14.66
CA SER A 185 -27.09 20.10 -14.76
C SER A 185 -26.83 19.61 -16.17
N THR A 186 -25.59 19.72 -16.61
CA THR A 186 -25.09 19.13 -17.87
C THR A 186 -25.03 17.60 -17.84
N ARG A 187 -25.24 17.00 -16.68
CA ARG A 187 -25.24 15.55 -16.48
C ARG A 187 -26.42 14.92 -17.21
N LYS A 188 -26.15 14.16 -18.28
CA LYS A 188 -27.17 13.35 -18.95
C LYS A 188 -27.67 12.28 -17.99
N TYR A 189 -28.94 12.38 -17.58
CA TYR A 189 -29.61 11.36 -16.78
C TYR A 189 -29.59 10.03 -17.55
N LYS A 190 -28.93 9.02 -17.00
CA LYS A 190 -29.05 7.65 -17.48
C LYS A 190 -30.12 6.98 -16.62
N PRO A 191 -31.32 6.69 -17.18
CA PRO A 191 -32.34 5.96 -16.41
C PRO A 191 -31.79 4.60 -16.01
N TYR A 192 -32.08 4.19 -14.79
CA TYR A 192 -31.78 2.83 -14.33
C TYR A 192 -32.45 1.85 -15.33
N LYS A 193 -31.65 0.98 -15.92
CA LYS A 193 -32.21 -0.19 -16.63
C LYS A 193 -32.73 -1.13 -15.55
N ILE A 194 -34.06 -1.29 -15.47
CA ILE A 194 -34.77 -2.28 -14.67
C ILE A 194 -34.46 -3.65 -15.25
#